data_c05c682704ba5b5625974e7763bb35ce
#
_entry.id   c05c682704ba5b5625974e7763bb35ce
#
_cell.length_a   1.000
_cell.length_b   1.000
_cell.length_c   1.000
_cell.angle_alpha   90.00
_cell.angle_beta   90.00
_cell.angle_gamma   90.00
#
_symmetry.space_group_name_H-M   'P 1'
#
loop_
_entity.id
_entity.type
_entity.pdbx_description
1 polymer ?
#
loop_
_entity_poly.entity_id
_entity_poly.type
_entity_poly.pdbx_seq_one_letter_code
_entity_poly.pdbx_strand_id
1 'polypeptide(L)'
;MIMCEIIGRKKEIAELKRYYESGRAEFVAVYGRRRVGKTFLIDEVFHDDMVFHHTGLSPYDRRRKVTLKDQLQNFYFSLLRHGMEDIAQPKSWMEAFFLLERFLETCDNGSRQVVFIDELPWMDTARSGFLTALEAFWNGWGNMRHNLLLVVCGSATSWMLDNLINNKGGLYGRLTGEIKLSPFTLKECEEFYQSRGIRMSRYNITQAYMIMGGIPFYMNFFNPSYSLAQNIDALFFDRQAKLGDEFDRLFNSVFDHAEDCMKIVRFLGTRHAGFTRKEIAEHTGMNPNGDFTKMLKALMGSDFVVKYTPFGFSQREEYYKLIDSFCWFWLHFKEKKAVNQTDYWQQHLKEGDVASWRGIAFEEVCLQHISQIKYALHIGAVSSQESSLIVKGSEEADGMQIDLLIDRADDAVNVCEMKFYKAPYAVTKGYAQVLNSRLQALEEKNPAKTFLLTYVGNSELVSNEYSDIFRASVTLDDLFI
;
A
#
# COMPACT_ATOMS: atom_id res chain seq x y z
N MET A 1 27.91 6.38 13.92
CA MET A 1 26.43 6.42 13.82
C MET A 1 25.96 4.98 13.76
N ILE A 2 25.02 4.53 14.57
CA ILE A 2 24.48 3.17 14.48
C ILE A 2 23.66 3.15 13.18
N MET A 3 24.17 2.45 12.14
CA MET A 3 23.37 2.23 10.93
C MET A 3 22.07 1.57 11.35
N CYS A 4 20.96 2.18 11.02
CA CYS A 4 19.65 1.64 11.35
C CYS A 4 19.40 0.48 10.36
N GLU A 5 19.39 -0.75 10.84
CA GLU A 5 19.23 -1.93 10.01
C GLU A 5 17.91 -1.85 9.24
N ILE A 6 17.97 -2.01 7.91
CA ILE A 6 16.77 -2.09 7.06
C ILE A 6 16.07 -3.41 7.37
N ILE A 7 14.85 -3.32 7.87
CA ILE A 7 14.04 -4.49 8.15
C ILE A 7 13.26 -4.91 6.90
N GLY A 8 13.27 -6.21 6.61
CA GLY A 8 12.61 -6.76 5.43
C GLY A 8 13.24 -6.26 4.12
N ARG A 9 12.42 -5.94 3.14
CA ARG A 9 12.78 -5.32 1.86
C ARG A 9 13.87 -6.02 1.06
N LYS A 10 14.10 -7.32 1.32
CA LYS A 10 15.21 -8.09 0.71
C LYS A 10 15.17 -8.08 -0.81
N LYS A 11 13.96 -8.15 -1.38
CA LYS A 11 13.75 -8.12 -2.83
C LYS A 11 14.08 -6.76 -3.41
N GLU A 12 13.55 -5.69 -2.81
CA GLU A 12 13.77 -4.32 -3.25
C GLU A 12 15.23 -3.90 -3.11
N ILE A 13 15.90 -4.29 -2.02
CA ILE A 13 17.33 -4.06 -1.81
C ILE A 13 18.16 -4.79 -2.88
N ALA A 14 17.86 -6.05 -3.15
CA ALA A 14 18.58 -6.82 -4.17
C ALA A 14 18.39 -6.20 -5.57
N GLU A 15 17.20 -5.70 -5.86
CA GLU A 15 16.89 -5.04 -7.13
C GLU A 15 17.62 -3.69 -7.26
N LEU A 16 17.64 -2.87 -6.21
CA LEU A 16 18.39 -1.61 -6.18
C LEU A 16 19.90 -1.85 -6.37
N LYS A 17 20.47 -2.85 -5.68
CA LYS A 17 21.87 -3.23 -5.84
C LYS A 17 22.18 -3.71 -7.25
N ARG A 18 21.29 -4.46 -7.88
CA ARG A 18 21.44 -4.89 -9.28
C ARG A 18 21.53 -3.69 -10.23
N TYR A 19 20.73 -2.62 -10.04
CA TYR A 19 20.85 -1.40 -10.82
C TYR A 19 22.14 -0.64 -10.53
N TYR A 20 22.57 -0.63 -9.28
CA TYR A 20 23.85 -0.02 -8.89
C TYR A 20 25.04 -0.71 -9.57
N GLU A 21 25.04 -2.02 -9.64
CA GLU A 21 26.12 -2.84 -10.18
C GLU A 21 26.07 -3.02 -11.71
N SER A 22 25.07 -2.48 -12.40
CA SER A 22 24.81 -2.75 -13.83
C SER A 22 25.89 -2.21 -14.79
N GLY A 23 26.70 -1.23 -14.36
CA GLY A 23 27.74 -0.60 -15.18
C GLY A 23 27.22 0.26 -16.34
N ARG A 24 25.95 0.63 -16.32
CA ARG A 24 25.30 1.49 -17.32
C ARG A 24 24.44 2.56 -16.67
N ALA A 25 24.00 3.56 -17.45
CA ALA A 25 23.04 4.53 -16.96
C ALA A 25 21.74 3.83 -16.56
N GLU A 26 21.28 4.09 -15.33
CA GLU A 26 20.03 3.55 -14.81
C GLU A 26 19.11 4.68 -14.30
N PHE A 27 17.84 4.61 -14.67
CA PHE A 27 16.80 5.51 -14.20
C PHE A 27 15.70 4.72 -13.53
N VAL A 28 15.68 4.75 -12.21
CA VAL A 28 14.82 3.90 -11.37
C VAL A 28 13.78 4.76 -10.67
N ALA A 29 12.50 4.39 -10.83
CA ALA A 29 11.39 5.00 -10.10
C ALA A 29 10.97 4.13 -8.91
N VAL A 30 10.97 4.72 -7.71
CA VAL A 30 10.49 4.07 -6.47
C VAL A 30 9.20 4.78 -6.04
N TYR A 31 8.09 4.06 -5.98
CA TYR A 31 6.79 4.63 -5.67
C TYR A 31 5.97 3.75 -4.73
N GLY A 32 4.85 4.24 -4.26
CA GLY A 32 3.96 3.53 -3.34
C GLY A 32 3.41 4.46 -2.26
N ARG A 33 2.57 3.89 -1.41
CA ARG A 33 1.86 4.62 -0.35
C ARG A 33 2.80 5.50 0.48
N ARG A 34 2.29 6.64 0.94
CA ARG A 34 3.03 7.51 1.88
C ARG A 34 3.35 6.75 3.17
N ARG A 35 4.56 6.98 3.75
CA ARG A 35 5.02 6.43 5.03
C ARG A 35 5.44 4.95 5.04
N VAL A 36 5.56 4.32 3.87
CA VAL A 36 6.09 2.95 3.75
C VAL A 36 7.62 2.86 3.80
N GLY A 37 8.32 4.01 3.88
CA GLY A 37 9.77 4.05 4.05
C GLY A 37 10.59 4.16 2.76
N LYS A 38 10.05 4.77 1.68
CA LYS A 38 10.77 4.94 0.39
C LYS A 38 12.10 5.67 0.55
N THR A 39 12.04 6.90 1.10
CA THR A 39 13.22 7.74 1.36
C THR A 39 14.25 7.00 2.22
N PHE A 40 13.79 6.40 3.33
CA PHE A 40 14.64 5.63 4.24
C PHE A 40 15.35 4.48 3.53
N LEU A 41 14.64 3.72 2.68
CA LEU A 41 15.24 2.62 1.93
C LEU A 41 16.38 3.09 1.01
N ILE A 42 16.16 4.16 0.26
CA ILE A 42 17.17 4.68 -0.68
C ILE A 42 18.36 5.28 0.07
N ASP A 43 18.11 6.06 1.12
CA ASP A 43 19.16 6.66 1.95
C ASP A 43 20.06 5.59 2.61
N GLU A 44 19.46 4.53 3.17
CA GLU A 44 20.25 3.48 3.84
C GLU A 44 20.97 2.56 2.83
N VAL A 45 20.37 2.28 1.66
CA VAL A 45 21.02 1.42 0.64
C VAL A 45 22.21 2.11 -0.02
N PHE A 46 22.13 3.43 -0.21
CA PHE A 46 23.14 4.20 -0.95
C PHE A 46 23.82 5.30 -0.12
N HIS A 47 23.78 5.18 1.21
CA HIS A 47 24.29 6.21 2.12
C HIS A 47 25.70 6.72 1.74
N ASP A 48 26.63 5.82 1.46
CA ASP A 48 28.02 6.14 1.18
C ASP A 48 28.30 6.47 -0.30
N ASP A 49 27.36 6.16 -1.20
CA ASP A 49 27.50 6.30 -2.65
C ASP A 49 26.69 7.45 -3.23
N MET A 50 25.89 8.15 -2.39
CA MET A 50 24.98 9.22 -2.81
C MET A 50 25.75 10.52 -3.06
N VAL A 51 25.91 10.86 -4.35
CA VAL A 51 26.61 12.08 -4.77
C VAL A 51 25.70 13.31 -4.68
N PHE A 52 24.42 13.14 -4.92
CA PHE A 52 23.46 14.23 -4.86
C PHE A 52 22.11 13.75 -4.35
N HIS A 53 21.53 14.51 -3.39
CA HIS A 53 20.19 14.28 -2.87
C HIS A 53 19.40 15.58 -2.85
N HIS A 54 18.18 15.51 -3.40
CA HIS A 54 17.23 16.63 -3.37
C HIS A 54 15.83 16.14 -3.04
N THR A 55 15.12 16.89 -2.19
CA THR A 55 13.71 16.63 -1.85
C THR A 55 12.86 17.81 -2.31
N GLY A 56 11.82 17.56 -3.09
CA GLY A 56 10.85 18.58 -3.51
C GLY A 56 10.12 19.20 -2.31
N LEU A 57 9.75 20.49 -2.42
CA LEU A 57 8.93 21.15 -1.42
C LEU A 57 7.45 20.76 -1.58
N SER A 58 6.81 20.41 -0.46
CA SER A 58 5.38 20.12 -0.46
C SER A 58 4.57 21.31 -1.03
N PRO A 59 3.63 21.06 -1.95
CA PRO A 59 2.81 22.13 -2.53
C PRO A 59 1.90 22.83 -1.51
N TYR A 60 1.69 22.21 -0.34
CA TYR A 60 0.81 22.67 0.71
C TYR A 60 1.59 23.29 1.87
N ASP A 61 1.90 24.58 1.78
CA ASP A 61 2.22 25.39 2.96
C ASP A 61 0.91 25.98 3.51
N ARG A 62 0.74 26.01 4.84
CA ARG A 62 -0.45 26.57 5.51
C ARG A 62 -0.71 28.03 5.16
N ARG A 63 0.28 28.77 4.65
CA ARG A 63 0.21 30.21 4.39
C ARG A 63 0.12 30.57 2.91
N ARG A 64 0.68 29.77 2.03
CA ARG A 64 0.71 30.04 0.59
C ARG A 64 1.03 28.77 -0.21
N LYS A 65 0.61 28.76 -1.47
CA LYS A 65 1.02 27.71 -2.41
C LYS A 65 2.50 27.87 -2.76
N VAL A 66 3.25 26.78 -2.74
CA VAL A 66 4.65 26.73 -3.19
C VAL A 66 4.71 26.99 -4.70
N THR A 67 5.60 27.88 -5.11
CA THR A 67 5.77 28.30 -6.51
C THR A 67 6.97 27.65 -7.17
N LEU A 68 7.07 27.76 -8.50
CA LEU A 68 8.26 27.36 -9.24
C LEU A 68 9.53 28.02 -8.67
N LYS A 69 9.46 29.30 -8.32
CA LYS A 69 10.61 30.02 -7.73
C LYS A 69 11.07 29.39 -6.42
N ASP A 70 10.15 28.97 -5.57
CA ASP A 70 10.47 28.32 -4.30
C ASP A 70 11.14 26.96 -4.52
N GLN A 71 10.64 26.17 -5.48
CA GLN A 71 11.24 24.90 -5.85
C GLN A 71 12.65 25.07 -6.41
N LEU A 72 12.86 26.01 -7.33
CA LEU A 72 14.18 26.30 -7.90
C LEU A 72 15.16 26.81 -6.84
N GLN A 73 14.71 27.63 -5.90
CA GLN A 73 15.53 28.07 -4.78
C GLN A 73 15.93 26.89 -3.87
N ASN A 74 15.02 25.99 -3.60
CA ASN A 74 15.32 24.77 -2.82
C ASN A 74 16.33 23.87 -3.55
N PHE A 75 16.17 23.70 -4.85
CA PHE A 75 17.11 22.93 -5.67
C PHE A 75 18.50 23.58 -5.69
N TYR A 76 18.57 24.89 -5.85
CA TYR A 76 19.80 25.66 -5.73
C TYR A 76 20.52 25.44 -4.40
N PHE A 77 19.79 25.47 -3.29
CA PHE A 77 20.36 25.18 -1.97
C PHE A 77 20.84 23.73 -1.85
N SER A 78 20.22 22.79 -2.54
CA SER A 78 20.73 21.41 -2.57
C SER A 78 22.07 21.31 -3.31
N LEU A 79 22.24 22.01 -4.45
CA LEU A 79 23.52 22.09 -5.13
C LEU A 79 24.63 22.69 -4.24
N LEU A 80 24.34 23.79 -3.54
CA LEU A 80 25.29 24.40 -2.61
C LEU A 80 25.66 23.48 -1.46
N ARG A 81 24.70 22.76 -0.87
CA ARG A 81 24.98 21.80 0.24
C ARG A 81 25.89 20.67 -0.18
N HIS A 82 25.84 20.27 -1.47
CA HIS A 82 26.71 19.24 -2.01
C HIS A 82 28.07 19.76 -2.53
N GLY A 83 28.36 21.05 -2.28
CA GLY A 83 29.67 21.63 -2.55
C GLY A 83 29.82 22.35 -3.89
N MET A 84 28.72 22.63 -4.60
CA MET A 84 28.79 23.46 -5.78
C MET A 84 28.92 24.93 -5.37
N GLU A 85 29.97 25.59 -5.82
CA GLU A 85 30.28 26.99 -5.49
C GLU A 85 30.15 27.90 -6.72
N ASP A 86 30.09 29.21 -6.50
CA ASP A 86 30.10 30.28 -7.52
C ASP A 86 29.06 30.10 -8.65
N ILE A 87 27.85 29.67 -8.29
CA ILE A 87 26.75 29.53 -9.23
C ILE A 87 25.63 30.55 -8.97
N ALA A 88 25.00 31.02 -10.04
CA ALA A 88 23.77 31.78 -9.93
C ALA A 88 22.56 30.88 -9.69
N GLN A 89 21.58 31.40 -8.95
CA GLN A 89 20.32 30.68 -8.77
C GLN A 89 19.63 30.46 -10.14
N PRO A 90 19.22 29.20 -10.47
CA PRO A 90 18.57 28.88 -11.73
C PRO A 90 17.18 29.56 -11.81
N LYS A 91 16.78 29.99 -13.01
CA LYS A 91 15.49 30.62 -13.28
C LYS A 91 14.48 29.67 -13.89
N SER A 92 14.92 28.49 -14.31
CA SER A 92 14.10 27.44 -14.91
C SER A 92 14.62 26.06 -14.50
N TRP A 93 13.79 25.04 -14.65
CA TRP A 93 14.23 23.64 -14.44
C TRP A 93 15.29 23.22 -15.45
N MET A 94 15.28 23.76 -16.65
CA MET A 94 16.33 23.52 -17.65
C MET A 94 17.70 23.98 -17.15
N GLU A 95 17.77 25.20 -16.59
CA GLU A 95 19.01 25.69 -15.97
C GLU A 95 19.39 24.89 -14.73
N ALA A 96 18.41 24.49 -13.91
CA ALA A 96 18.66 23.71 -12.70
C ALA A 96 19.28 22.35 -13.02
N PHE A 97 18.74 21.61 -13.99
CA PHE A 97 19.30 20.35 -14.43
C PHE A 97 20.66 20.49 -15.13
N PHE A 98 20.86 21.56 -15.91
CA PHE A 98 22.18 21.85 -16.48
C PHE A 98 23.23 22.11 -15.39
N LEU A 99 22.88 22.77 -14.29
CA LEU A 99 23.79 22.92 -13.15
C LEU A 99 24.07 21.58 -12.48
N LEU A 100 23.08 20.68 -12.40
CA LEU A 100 23.27 19.32 -11.89
C LEU A 100 24.24 18.52 -12.79
N GLU A 101 24.11 18.60 -14.12
CA GLU A 101 25.05 17.97 -15.06
C GLU A 101 26.48 18.41 -14.76
N ARG A 102 26.71 19.73 -14.70
CA ARG A 102 28.04 20.29 -14.38
C ARG A 102 28.56 19.84 -13.03
N PHE A 103 27.70 19.79 -12.01
CA PHE A 103 28.07 19.29 -10.70
C PHE A 103 28.53 17.83 -10.76
N LEU A 104 27.75 16.97 -11.41
CA LEU A 104 28.07 15.54 -11.54
C LEU A 104 29.34 15.30 -12.36
N GLU A 105 29.63 16.13 -13.37
CA GLU A 105 30.89 16.09 -14.12
C GLU A 105 32.10 16.47 -13.24
N THR A 106 31.93 17.47 -12.37
CA THR A 106 32.99 17.90 -11.44
C THR A 106 33.28 16.82 -10.38
N CYS A 107 32.27 16.08 -9.94
CA CYS A 107 32.40 15.00 -8.96
C CYS A 107 32.78 13.67 -9.59
N ASP A 108 32.92 13.55 -10.91
CA ASP A 108 33.15 12.30 -11.60
C ASP A 108 34.60 11.80 -11.38
N ASN A 109 34.72 10.76 -10.60
CA ASN A 109 35.99 10.06 -10.34
C ASN A 109 36.04 8.64 -10.97
N GLY A 110 35.07 8.33 -11.86
CA GLY A 110 34.90 7.04 -12.50
C GLY A 110 34.09 6.02 -11.66
N SER A 111 33.79 6.34 -10.40
CA SER A 111 32.92 5.49 -9.56
C SER A 111 31.45 5.71 -9.90
N ARG A 112 30.60 4.81 -9.41
CA ARG A 112 29.14 4.94 -9.54
C ARG A 112 28.64 6.21 -8.85
N GLN A 113 27.86 7.01 -9.55
CA GLN A 113 27.25 8.23 -9.03
C GLN A 113 25.76 7.98 -8.80
N VAL A 114 25.34 7.96 -7.54
CA VAL A 114 23.93 7.87 -7.17
C VAL A 114 23.36 9.28 -7.00
N VAL A 115 22.32 9.58 -7.77
CA VAL A 115 21.54 10.81 -7.69
C VAL A 115 20.16 10.43 -7.21
N PHE A 116 19.74 10.96 -6.05
CA PHE A 116 18.43 10.71 -5.49
C PHE A 116 17.56 11.98 -5.50
N ILE A 117 16.41 11.90 -6.17
CA ILE A 117 15.42 12.98 -6.20
C ILE A 117 14.14 12.47 -5.52
N ASP A 118 13.91 12.95 -4.31
CA ASP A 118 12.78 12.56 -3.48
C ASP A 118 11.59 13.50 -3.68
N GLU A 119 10.37 12.95 -3.53
CA GLU A 119 9.09 13.61 -3.74
C GLU A 119 9.03 14.37 -5.08
N LEU A 120 9.46 13.70 -6.15
CA LEU A 120 9.51 14.22 -7.51
C LEU A 120 8.21 14.89 -7.97
N PRO A 121 7.01 14.37 -7.67
CA PRO A 121 5.74 14.99 -8.06
C PRO A 121 5.56 16.43 -7.54
N TRP A 122 6.16 16.77 -6.40
CA TRP A 122 6.01 18.09 -5.81
C TRP A 122 6.75 19.19 -6.58
N MET A 123 7.75 18.82 -7.39
CA MET A 123 8.51 19.74 -8.23
C MET A 123 7.77 20.13 -9.51
N ASP A 124 6.83 19.30 -9.96
CA ASP A 124 6.04 19.55 -11.16
C ASP A 124 4.88 20.54 -10.88
N THR A 125 5.24 21.78 -10.61
CA THR A 125 4.25 22.84 -10.43
C THR A 125 3.63 23.25 -11.77
N ALA A 126 2.43 23.81 -11.74
CA ALA A 126 1.71 24.18 -12.95
C ALA A 126 2.56 25.05 -13.89
N ARG A 127 2.69 24.64 -15.14
CA ARG A 127 3.46 25.33 -16.21
C ARG A 127 4.95 25.51 -15.90
N SER A 128 5.52 24.68 -15.01
CA SER A 128 6.94 24.79 -14.64
C SER A 128 7.91 24.27 -15.71
N GLY A 129 7.45 23.44 -16.63
CA GLY A 129 8.31 22.77 -17.61
C GLY A 129 9.21 21.68 -16.97
N PHE A 130 8.88 21.21 -15.76
CA PHE A 130 9.69 20.28 -15.01
C PHE A 130 9.93 18.96 -15.77
N LEU A 131 8.86 18.33 -16.25
CA LEU A 131 8.98 17.05 -17.00
C LEU A 131 9.80 17.22 -18.27
N THR A 132 9.62 18.31 -19.01
CA THR A 132 10.42 18.60 -20.21
C THR A 132 11.90 18.77 -19.88
N ALA A 133 12.22 19.40 -18.76
CA ALA A 133 13.59 19.59 -18.32
C ALA A 133 14.23 18.27 -17.83
N LEU A 134 13.48 17.43 -17.09
CA LEU A 134 13.92 16.10 -16.68
C LEU A 134 14.14 15.19 -17.91
N GLU A 135 13.26 15.28 -18.91
CA GLU A 135 13.41 14.58 -20.19
C GLU A 135 14.69 14.99 -20.91
N ALA A 136 14.94 16.29 -21.02
CA ALA A 136 16.15 16.83 -21.65
C ALA A 136 17.41 16.38 -20.92
N PHE A 137 17.43 16.47 -19.60
CA PHE A 137 18.51 15.99 -18.75
C PHE A 137 18.83 14.51 -18.99
N TRP A 138 17.80 13.65 -18.93
CA TRP A 138 18.01 12.21 -19.10
C TRP A 138 18.39 11.84 -20.54
N ASN A 139 17.64 12.31 -21.53
CA ASN A 139 17.86 11.95 -22.93
C ASN A 139 19.10 12.61 -23.53
N GLY A 140 19.41 13.85 -23.12
CA GLY A 140 20.53 14.62 -23.67
C GLY A 140 21.86 14.33 -23.02
N TRP A 141 21.87 13.93 -21.74
CA TRP A 141 23.11 13.75 -20.97
C TRP A 141 23.12 12.46 -20.14
N GLY A 142 22.13 12.24 -19.25
CA GLY A 142 22.16 11.18 -18.25
C GLY A 142 22.25 9.78 -18.83
N ASN A 143 21.48 9.50 -19.88
CA ASN A 143 21.47 8.20 -20.57
C ASN A 143 22.83 7.80 -21.22
N MET A 144 23.69 8.78 -21.46
CA MET A 144 25.03 8.52 -22.04
C MET A 144 26.10 8.25 -20.97
N ARG A 145 25.77 8.36 -19.68
CA ARG A 145 26.71 8.19 -18.57
C ARG A 145 26.71 6.73 -18.10
N HIS A 146 27.83 6.03 -18.21
CA HIS A 146 27.92 4.62 -17.76
C HIS A 146 27.86 4.46 -16.24
N ASN A 147 28.17 5.49 -15.49
CA ASN A 147 28.27 5.48 -14.04
C ASN A 147 27.13 6.19 -13.32
N LEU A 148 26.07 6.61 -14.01
CA LEU A 148 24.93 7.29 -13.37
C LEU A 148 23.84 6.31 -12.95
N LEU A 149 23.41 6.39 -11.70
CA LEU A 149 22.18 5.81 -11.18
C LEU A 149 21.26 6.96 -10.69
N LEU A 150 20.26 7.30 -11.48
CA LEU A 150 19.23 8.25 -11.09
C LEU A 150 18.07 7.51 -10.44
N VAL A 151 17.87 7.71 -9.13
CA VAL A 151 16.74 7.19 -8.39
C VAL A 151 15.77 8.35 -8.12
N VAL A 152 14.53 8.17 -8.48
CA VAL A 152 13.47 9.16 -8.19
C VAL A 152 12.37 8.51 -7.37
N CYS A 153 11.83 9.23 -6.39
CA CYS A 153 10.68 8.70 -5.67
C CYS A 153 9.54 9.69 -5.51
N GLY A 154 8.36 9.16 -5.19
CA GLY A 154 7.19 9.96 -4.94
C GLY A 154 6.08 9.19 -4.24
N SER A 155 5.36 9.91 -3.38
CA SER A 155 4.18 9.39 -2.67
C SER A 155 2.87 9.62 -3.42
N ALA A 156 2.83 10.56 -4.37
CA ALA A 156 1.72 10.74 -5.31
C ALA A 156 1.81 9.69 -6.42
N THR A 157 1.39 8.46 -6.10
CA THR A 157 1.57 7.28 -6.97
C THR A 157 0.91 7.45 -8.33
N SER A 158 -0.27 8.09 -8.40
CA SER A 158 -0.93 8.37 -9.69
C SER A 158 -0.09 9.26 -10.60
N TRP A 159 0.55 10.30 -10.05
CA TRP A 159 1.45 11.15 -10.82
C TRP A 159 2.66 10.35 -11.33
N MET A 160 3.27 9.51 -10.49
CA MET A 160 4.38 8.65 -10.87
C MET A 160 4.00 7.68 -12.00
N LEU A 161 2.81 7.07 -11.89
CA LEU A 161 2.29 6.17 -12.92
C LEU A 161 1.99 6.91 -14.23
N ASP A 162 1.30 8.05 -14.18
CA ASP A 162 0.82 8.75 -15.37
C ASP A 162 1.93 9.51 -16.09
N ASN A 163 2.87 10.11 -15.34
CA ASN A 163 3.88 11.01 -15.90
C ASN A 163 5.27 10.41 -16.09
N LEU A 164 5.60 9.31 -15.43
CA LEU A 164 6.86 8.61 -15.60
C LEU A 164 6.66 7.22 -16.22
N ILE A 165 5.94 6.34 -15.54
CA ILE A 165 5.86 4.91 -15.87
C ILE A 165 5.07 4.69 -17.16
N ASN A 166 3.86 5.25 -17.23
CA ASN A 166 2.98 5.17 -18.41
C ASN A 166 3.10 6.41 -19.30
N ASN A 167 4.18 7.17 -19.18
CA ASN A 167 4.41 8.37 -19.98
C ASN A 167 4.30 8.06 -21.47
N LYS A 168 3.63 8.93 -22.22
CA LYS A 168 3.49 8.82 -23.69
C LYS A 168 4.39 9.80 -24.45
N GLY A 169 5.17 10.61 -23.72
CA GLY A 169 6.12 11.60 -24.24
C GLY A 169 7.55 11.06 -24.31
N GLY A 170 8.52 11.95 -24.17
CA GLY A 170 9.93 11.62 -24.32
C GLY A 170 10.55 10.82 -23.18
N LEU A 171 9.84 10.63 -22.07
CA LEU A 171 10.22 9.69 -21.01
C LEU A 171 9.66 8.26 -21.24
N TYR A 172 8.92 8.03 -22.31
CA TYR A 172 8.39 6.70 -22.65
C TYR A 172 9.52 5.68 -22.82
N GLY A 173 9.45 4.58 -22.03
CA GLY A 173 10.45 3.51 -22.07
C GLY A 173 11.87 3.95 -21.64
N ARG A 174 11.99 5.07 -20.91
CA ARG A 174 13.28 5.56 -20.41
C ARG A 174 13.61 5.12 -18.99
N LEU A 175 12.59 4.75 -18.22
CA LEU A 175 12.84 4.07 -16.95
C LEU A 175 13.46 2.70 -17.21
N THR A 176 14.56 2.42 -16.51
CA THR A 176 15.23 1.12 -16.55
C THR A 176 14.75 0.22 -15.42
N GLY A 177 14.12 0.79 -14.40
CA GLY A 177 13.57 0.08 -13.26
C GLY A 177 12.39 0.78 -12.60
N GLU A 178 11.49 -0.06 -12.07
CA GLU A 178 10.28 0.34 -11.36
C GLU A 178 10.14 -0.50 -10.10
N ILE A 179 10.16 0.16 -8.94
CA ILE A 179 10.01 -0.51 -7.64
C ILE A 179 8.79 0.06 -6.93
N LYS A 180 7.74 -0.75 -6.83
CA LYS A 180 6.59 -0.42 -5.98
C LYS A 180 6.86 -0.88 -4.55
N LEU A 181 6.98 0.07 -3.62
CA LEU A 181 7.16 -0.21 -2.21
C LEU A 181 5.81 -0.32 -1.52
N SER A 182 5.41 -1.54 -1.20
CA SER A 182 4.16 -1.86 -0.49
C SER A 182 4.33 -1.76 1.04
N PRO A 183 3.26 -1.74 1.84
CA PRO A 183 3.33 -1.94 3.28
C PRO A 183 4.10 -3.21 3.64
N PHE A 184 4.63 -3.30 4.84
CA PHE A 184 5.26 -4.53 5.35
C PHE A 184 4.28 -5.69 5.36
N THR A 185 4.78 -6.88 5.09
CA THR A 185 4.07 -8.14 5.36
C THR A 185 4.02 -8.40 6.87
N LEU A 186 3.21 -9.36 7.30
CA LEU A 186 3.18 -9.79 8.71
C LEU A 186 4.56 -10.24 9.20
N LYS A 187 5.35 -10.92 8.34
CA LYS A 187 6.72 -11.32 8.63
C LYS A 187 7.63 -10.13 8.88
N GLU A 188 7.60 -9.15 7.99
CA GLU A 188 8.39 -7.92 8.13
C GLU A 188 7.95 -7.10 9.35
N CYS A 189 6.66 -7.10 9.70
CA CYS A 189 6.17 -6.50 10.95
C CYS A 189 6.72 -7.23 12.19
N GLU A 190 6.79 -8.56 12.18
CA GLU A 190 7.38 -9.36 13.25
C GLU A 190 8.86 -8.97 13.44
N GLU A 191 9.63 -8.96 12.36
CA GLU A 191 11.05 -8.57 12.36
C GLU A 191 11.22 -7.13 12.84
N PHE A 192 10.38 -6.19 12.41
CA PHE A 192 10.42 -4.79 12.82
C PHE A 192 10.16 -4.62 14.32
N TYR A 193 9.11 -5.25 14.86
CA TYR A 193 8.85 -5.15 16.30
C TYR A 193 9.96 -5.79 17.13
N GLN A 194 10.49 -6.93 16.71
CA GLN A 194 11.63 -7.59 17.37
C GLN A 194 12.88 -6.71 17.39
N SER A 195 13.21 -6.04 16.27
CA SER A 195 14.36 -5.13 16.19
C SER A 195 14.25 -3.92 17.13
N ARG A 196 13.01 -3.54 17.52
CA ARG A 196 12.72 -2.46 18.47
C ARG A 196 12.54 -2.95 19.92
N GLY A 197 12.82 -4.22 20.20
CA GLY A 197 12.64 -4.82 21.52
C GLY A 197 11.17 -5.02 21.92
N ILE A 198 10.23 -4.90 20.99
CA ILE A 198 8.79 -5.07 21.24
C ILE A 198 8.44 -6.53 21.07
N ARG A 199 8.04 -7.18 22.17
CA ARG A 199 7.66 -8.60 22.17
C ARG A 199 6.15 -8.73 22.10
N MET A 200 5.65 -9.24 20.98
CA MET A 200 4.23 -9.53 20.77
C MET A 200 4.06 -10.90 20.15
N SER A 201 2.95 -11.58 20.47
CA SER A 201 2.55 -12.80 19.78
C SER A 201 2.11 -12.47 18.33
N ARG A 202 2.20 -13.44 17.42
CA ARG A 202 1.71 -13.30 16.04
C ARG A 202 0.24 -12.87 16.00
N TYR A 203 -0.57 -13.36 16.92
CA TYR A 203 -1.95 -12.93 17.10
C TYR A 203 -2.05 -11.39 17.35
N ASN A 204 -1.22 -10.84 18.24
CA ASN A 204 -1.20 -9.40 18.51
C ASN A 204 -0.59 -8.59 17.37
N ILE A 205 0.43 -9.11 16.68
CA ILE A 205 1.01 -8.48 15.48
C ILE A 205 -0.07 -8.37 14.38
N THR A 206 -0.84 -9.44 14.17
CA THR A 206 -1.96 -9.42 13.21
C THR A 206 -3.03 -8.41 13.59
N GLN A 207 -3.37 -8.26 14.87
CA GLN A 207 -4.30 -7.21 15.30
C GLN A 207 -3.72 -5.80 15.09
N ALA A 208 -2.42 -5.59 15.35
CA ALA A 208 -1.76 -4.33 15.04
C ALA A 208 -1.80 -4.05 13.54
N TYR A 209 -1.60 -5.07 12.70
CA TYR A 209 -1.71 -4.99 11.26
C TYR A 209 -3.12 -4.61 10.78
N MET A 210 -4.16 -5.22 11.35
CA MET A 210 -5.57 -4.86 11.07
C MET A 210 -5.86 -3.38 11.33
N ILE A 211 -5.14 -2.76 12.28
CA ILE A 211 -5.33 -1.35 12.68
C ILE A 211 -4.47 -0.40 11.85
N MET A 212 -3.24 -0.77 11.56
CA MET A 212 -2.23 0.15 10.98
C MET A 212 -1.70 -0.28 9.60
N GLY A 213 -2.00 -1.51 9.14
CA GLY A 213 -1.69 -1.98 7.79
C GLY A 213 -0.20 -2.14 7.47
N GLY A 214 0.64 -2.55 8.39
CA GLY A 214 2.07 -2.79 8.13
C GLY A 214 2.84 -1.53 7.71
N ILE A 215 2.44 -0.35 8.18
CA ILE A 215 3.09 0.91 7.85
C ILE A 215 4.20 1.21 8.86
N PRO A 216 5.50 1.18 8.46
CA PRO A 216 6.63 1.35 9.37
C PRO A 216 6.58 2.63 10.19
N PHE A 217 6.11 3.71 9.59
CA PHE A 217 5.98 5.00 10.27
C PHE A 217 5.04 4.94 11.48
N TYR A 218 3.91 4.23 11.38
CA TYR A 218 2.99 4.08 12.50
C TYR A 218 3.53 3.14 13.57
N MET A 219 4.20 2.07 13.14
CA MET A 219 4.82 1.09 14.02
C MET A 219 5.95 1.68 14.87
N ASN A 220 6.65 2.70 14.38
CA ASN A 220 7.70 3.41 15.12
C ASN A 220 7.20 4.11 16.40
N PHE A 221 5.91 4.35 16.53
CA PHE A 221 5.33 5.02 17.69
C PHE A 221 4.98 4.07 18.84
N PHE A 222 5.14 2.76 18.65
CA PHE A 222 4.88 1.79 19.72
C PHE A 222 5.85 1.95 20.88
N ASN A 223 5.29 1.97 22.08
CA ASN A 223 6.07 1.93 23.31
C ASN A 223 6.30 0.46 23.72
N PRO A 224 7.57 0.00 23.85
CA PRO A 224 7.88 -1.38 24.23
C PRO A 224 7.34 -1.81 25.59
N SER A 225 7.09 -0.85 26.50
CA SER A 225 6.58 -1.11 27.84
C SER A 225 5.06 -1.24 27.91
N TYR A 226 4.35 -1.00 26.78
CA TYR A 226 2.89 -1.03 26.72
C TYR A 226 2.38 -2.31 26.08
N SER A 227 1.22 -2.76 26.52
CA SER A 227 0.46 -3.78 25.80
C SER A 227 -0.01 -3.22 24.45
N LEU A 228 -0.44 -4.10 23.52
CA LEU A 228 -1.05 -3.68 22.26
C LEU A 228 -2.19 -2.67 22.50
N ALA A 229 -3.10 -2.97 23.44
CA ALA A 229 -4.25 -2.10 23.71
C ALA A 229 -3.87 -0.73 24.22
N GLN A 230 -2.88 -0.65 25.14
CA GLN A 230 -2.35 0.62 25.61
C GLN A 230 -1.67 1.42 24.50
N ASN A 231 -0.94 0.77 23.59
CA ASN A 231 -0.36 1.44 22.44
C ASN A 231 -1.44 2.01 21.52
N ILE A 232 -2.53 1.26 21.27
CA ILE A 232 -3.63 1.75 20.44
C ILE A 232 -4.34 2.95 21.07
N ASP A 233 -4.60 2.93 22.38
CA ASP A 233 -5.16 4.08 23.07
C ASP A 233 -4.25 5.31 22.95
N ALA A 234 -2.96 5.17 23.24
CA ALA A 234 -1.98 6.25 23.14
C ALA A 234 -1.85 6.83 21.72
N LEU A 235 -2.02 6.00 20.69
CA LEU A 235 -1.88 6.43 19.29
C LEU A 235 -3.14 7.06 18.72
N PHE A 236 -4.34 6.62 19.13
CA PHE A 236 -5.60 7.02 18.49
C PHE A 236 -6.59 7.74 19.38
N PHE A 237 -6.65 7.42 20.69
CA PHE A 237 -7.76 7.85 21.55
C PHE A 237 -7.38 8.86 22.60
N ASP A 238 -6.13 8.90 23.02
CA ASP A 238 -5.66 9.89 24.01
C ASP A 238 -5.78 11.33 23.49
N ARG A 239 -5.83 12.30 24.41
CA ARG A 239 -5.95 13.73 24.08
C ARG A 239 -4.84 14.25 23.16
N GLN A 240 -3.65 13.66 23.25
CA GLN A 240 -2.47 14.01 22.43
C GLN A 240 -2.07 12.84 21.53
N ALA A 241 -3.04 12.05 21.07
CA ALA A 241 -2.81 10.89 20.22
C ALA A 241 -2.06 11.29 18.96
N LYS A 242 -0.91 10.65 18.68
CA LYS A 242 -0.04 10.98 17.54
C LYS A 242 -0.72 10.77 16.19
N LEU A 243 -1.62 9.82 16.11
CA LEU A 243 -2.40 9.50 14.91
C LEU A 243 -3.82 10.06 15.00
N GLY A 244 -4.13 10.90 16.00
CA GLY A 244 -5.44 11.48 16.24
C GLY A 244 -6.05 12.26 15.07
N ASP A 245 -5.25 12.95 14.24
CA ASP A 245 -5.66 13.70 13.04
C ASP A 245 -5.01 13.15 11.78
N GLU A 246 -4.51 11.90 11.84
CA GLU A 246 -3.67 11.34 10.78
C GLU A 246 -4.45 11.13 9.47
N PHE A 247 -5.72 10.77 9.56
CA PHE A 247 -6.58 10.56 8.40
C PHE A 247 -6.60 11.80 7.49
N ASP A 248 -6.96 12.95 8.05
CA ASP A 248 -7.02 14.20 7.28
C ASP A 248 -5.64 14.63 6.77
N ARG A 249 -4.59 14.50 7.60
CA ARG A 249 -3.21 14.82 7.20
C ARG A 249 -2.72 13.96 6.06
N LEU A 250 -3.05 12.68 6.07
CA LEU A 250 -2.66 11.71 5.05
C LEU A 250 -3.27 12.09 3.70
N PHE A 251 -4.58 12.29 3.64
CA PHE A 251 -5.29 12.64 2.41
C PHE A 251 -4.85 13.99 1.86
N ASN A 252 -4.78 15.02 2.70
CA ASN A 252 -4.34 16.36 2.30
C ASN A 252 -2.90 16.40 1.77
N SER A 253 -2.08 15.42 2.11
CA SER A 253 -0.67 15.37 1.68
C SER A 253 -0.42 14.55 0.42
N VAL A 254 -1.41 13.77 -0.05
CA VAL A 254 -1.27 12.83 -1.17
C VAL A 254 -2.14 13.22 -2.36
N PHE A 255 -3.32 13.81 -2.12
CA PHE A 255 -4.33 14.03 -3.16
C PHE A 255 -4.62 15.52 -3.39
N ASP A 256 -4.65 15.93 -4.65
CA ASP A 256 -5.05 17.30 -5.05
C ASP A 256 -6.52 17.61 -4.69
N HIS A 257 -7.40 16.59 -4.77
CA HIS A 257 -8.81 16.65 -4.40
C HIS A 257 -9.06 15.85 -3.12
N ALA A 258 -8.35 16.21 -2.04
CA ALA A 258 -8.33 15.46 -0.79
C ALA A 258 -9.75 15.28 -0.19
N GLU A 259 -10.57 16.32 -0.14
CA GLU A 259 -11.92 16.25 0.42
C GLU A 259 -12.82 15.27 -0.34
N ASP A 260 -12.74 15.27 -1.68
CA ASP A 260 -13.55 14.37 -2.50
C ASP A 260 -13.03 12.93 -2.40
N CYS A 261 -11.72 12.72 -2.36
CA CYS A 261 -11.14 11.41 -2.05
C CYS A 261 -11.58 10.88 -0.68
N MET A 262 -11.62 11.73 0.35
CA MET A 262 -12.13 11.39 1.68
C MET A 262 -13.62 11.02 1.66
N LYS A 263 -14.47 11.72 0.89
CA LYS A 263 -15.88 11.34 0.71
C LYS A 263 -16.02 9.96 0.08
N ILE A 264 -15.24 9.67 -0.95
CA ILE A 264 -15.23 8.35 -1.59
C ILE A 264 -14.84 7.27 -0.57
N VAL A 265 -13.74 7.48 0.17
CA VAL A 265 -13.23 6.50 1.14
C VAL A 265 -14.20 6.30 2.31
N ARG A 266 -14.84 7.37 2.80
CA ARG A 266 -15.90 7.26 3.82
C ARG A 266 -17.07 6.41 3.34
N PHE A 267 -17.50 6.61 2.10
CA PHE A 267 -18.57 5.78 1.52
C PHE A 267 -18.14 4.33 1.37
N LEU A 268 -16.95 4.08 0.83
CA LEU A 268 -16.40 2.72 0.71
C LEU A 268 -16.28 2.02 2.06
N GLY A 269 -15.95 2.75 3.13
CA GLY A 269 -15.89 2.25 4.50
C GLY A 269 -17.25 1.83 5.11
N THR A 270 -18.37 2.02 4.42
CA THR A 270 -19.69 1.61 4.92
C THR A 270 -20.06 0.16 4.58
N ARG A 271 -19.42 -0.44 3.56
CA ARG A 271 -19.67 -1.82 3.11
C ARG A 271 -18.38 -2.50 2.69
N HIS A 272 -18.02 -3.56 3.40
CA HIS A 272 -16.78 -4.32 3.17
C HIS A 272 -16.67 -4.88 1.74
N ALA A 273 -17.76 -5.33 1.18
CA ALA A 273 -17.83 -5.82 -0.20
C ALA A 273 -17.54 -4.76 -1.28
N GLY A 274 -17.45 -3.49 -0.90
CA GLY A 274 -17.25 -2.39 -1.85
C GLY A 274 -18.50 -2.04 -2.65
N PHE A 275 -18.33 -1.20 -3.66
CA PHE A 275 -19.39 -0.59 -4.43
C PHE A 275 -18.99 -0.47 -5.90
N THR A 276 -19.98 -0.45 -6.78
CA THR A 276 -19.78 -0.13 -8.18
C THR A 276 -19.44 1.36 -8.36
N ARG A 277 -18.80 1.68 -9.48
CA ARG A 277 -18.50 3.07 -9.85
C ARG A 277 -19.76 3.97 -9.83
N LYS A 278 -20.91 3.42 -10.25
CA LYS A 278 -22.19 4.12 -10.28
C LYS A 278 -22.69 4.45 -8.87
N GLU A 279 -22.71 3.45 -7.97
CA GLU A 279 -23.10 3.65 -6.58
C GLU A 279 -22.24 4.71 -5.87
N ILE A 280 -20.92 4.72 -6.12
CA ILE A 280 -20.00 5.72 -5.55
C ILE A 280 -20.36 7.13 -6.06
N ALA A 281 -20.54 7.30 -7.36
CA ALA A 281 -20.86 8.58 -7.96
C ALA A 281 -22.20 9.13 -7.45
N GLU A 282 -23.23 8.30 -7.41
CA GLU A 282 -24.57 8.66 -6.93
C GLU A 282 -24.55 9.07 -5.44
N HIS A 283 -23.87 8.29 -4.59
CA HIS A 283 -23.82 8.58 -3.16
C HIS A 283 -23.01 9.84 -2.84
N THR A 284 -21.88 10.04 -3.52
CA THR A 284 -21.01 11.19 -3.28
C THR A 284 -21.48 12.47 -3.96
N GLY A 285 -22.47 12.37 -4.86
CA GLY A 285 -22.97 13.49 -5.68
C GLY A 285 -21.96 13.94 -6.75
N MET A 286 -20.98 13.11 -7.08
CA MET A 286 -19.93 13.44 -8.05
C MET A 286 -20.36 13.04 -9.46
N ASN A 287 -20.04 13.88 -10.44
CA ASN A 287 -20.21 13.50 -11.84
C ASN A 287 -19.19 12.42 -12.23
N PRO A 288 -19.60 11.31 -12.89
CA PRO A 288 -18.71 10.23 -13.29
C PRO A 288 -17.85 10.59 -14.53
N ASN A 289 -17.20 11.76 -14.48
CA ASN A 289 -16.34 12.33 -15.53
C ASN A 289 -14.87 11.87 -15.44
N GLY A 290 -13.98 12.58 -16.15
CA GLY A 290 -12.54 12.32 -16.14
C GLY A 290 -11.89 12.54 -14.77
N ASP A 291 -12.30 13.56 -14.02
CA ASP A 291 -11.71 13.86 -12.72
C ASP A 291 -12.10 12.81 -11.67
N PHE A 292 -13.34 12.32 -11.69
CA PHE A 292 -13.77 11.19 -10.88
C PHE A 292 -12.94 9.93 -11.18
N THR A 293 -12.64 9.69 -12.47
CA THR A 293 -11.76 8.57 -12.89
C THR A 293 -10.34 8.74 -12.34
N LYS A 294 -9.80 9.97 -12.38
CA LYS A 294 -8.46 10.27 -11.83
C LYS A 294 -8.42 10.05 -10.31
N MET A 295 -9.44 10.48 -9.57
CA MET A 295 -9.52 10.26 -8.12
C MET A 295 -9.56 8.77 -7.76
N LEU A 296 -10.38 7.96 -8.45
CA LEU A 296 -10.39 6.50 -8.24
C LEU A 296 -9.04 5.86 -8.58
N LYS A 297 -8.40 6.26 -9.68
CA LYS A 297 -7.04 5.80 -10.03
C LYS A 297 -6.01 6.20 -8.98
N ALA A 298 -6.08 7.42 -8.46
CA ALA A 298 -5.18 7.91 -7.42
C ALA A 298 -5.32 7.09 -6.12
N LEU A 299 -6.54 6.81 -5.70
CA LEU A 299 -6.83 5.97 -4.53
C LEU A 299 -6.34 4.53 -4.72
N MET A 300 -6.51 3.96 -5.92
CA MET A 300 -5.99 2.62 -6.25
C MET A 300 -4.46 2.61 -6.32
N GLY A 301 -3.85 3.58 -6.99
CA GLY A 301 -2.40 3.66 -7.10
C GLY A 301 -1.69 3.81 -5.76
N SER A 302 -2.36 4.46 -4.79
CA SER A 302 -1.84 4.66 -3.42
C SER A 302 -2.26 3.59 -2.42
N ASP A 303 -2.77 2.45 -2.88
CA ASP A 303 -3.17 1.27 -2.09
C ASP A 303 -4.26 1.55 -1.02
N PHE A 304 -5.12 2.55 -1.25
CA PHE A 304 -6.31 2.75 -0.40
C PHE A 304 -7.49 1.91 -0.86
N VAL A 305 -7.62 1.74 -2.16
CA VAL A 305 -8.77 1.09 -2.80
C VAL A 305 -8.27 0.05 -3.80
N VAL A 306 -8.95 -1.08 -3.87
CA VAL A 306 -8.77 -2.06 -4.93
C VAL A 306 -10.01 -2.10 -5.81
N LYS A 307 -9.78 -2.33 -7.10
CA LYS A 307 -10.82 -2.63 -8.07
C LYS A 307 -10.80 -4.13 -8.36
N TYR A 308 -11.96 -4.79 -8.29
CA TYR A 308 -12.06 -6.20 -8.59
C TYR A 308 -13.36 -6.51 -9.33
N THR A 309 -13.38 -7.64 -10.05
CA THR A 309 -14.59 -8.20 -10.68
C THR A 309 -15.01 -9.41 -9.86
N PRO A 310 -16.25 -9.48 -9.36
CA PRO A 310 -16.74 -10.67 -8.65
C PRO A 310 -16.68 -11.91 -9.53
N PHE A 311 -16.47 -13.08 -8.92
CA PHE A 311 -16.40 -14.36 -9.62
C PHE A 311 -17.67 -14.64 -10.43
N GLY A 312 -17.50 -15.01 -11.69
CA GLY A 312 -18.62 -15.30 -12.59
C GLY A 312 -19.32 -14.08 -13.19
N PHE A 313 -18.88 -12.85 -12.86
CA PHE A 313 -19.39 -11.61 -13.44
C PHE A 313 -18.55 -11.14 -14.62
N SER A 314 -19.13 -10.31 -15.48
CA SER A 314 -18.41 -9.69 -16.58
C SER A 314 -17.49 -8.57 -16.08
N GLN A 315 -16.42 -8.26 -16.83
CA GLN A 315 -15.53 -7.13 -16.52
C GLN A 315 -16.24 -5.76 -16.47
N ARG A 316 -17.50 -5.66 -16.92
CA ARG A 316 -18.28 -4.43 -16.83
C ARG A 316 -18.89 -4.20 -15.44
N GLU A 317 -18.85 -5.20 -14.56
CA GLU A 317 -19.42 -5.18 -13.22
C GLU A 317 -18.31 -5.07 -12.15
N GLU A 318 -17.44 -4.07 -12.33
CA GLU A 318 -16.31 -3.81 -11.44
C GLU A 318 -16.77 -3.16 -10.14
N TYR A 319 -16.21 -3.65 -9.04
CA TYR A 319 -16.40 -3.11 -7.70
C TYR A 319 -15.13 -2.44 -7.20
N TYR A 320 -15.31 -1.41 -6.38
CA TYR A 320 -14.25 -0.68 -5.69
C TYR A 320 -14.38 -0.94 -4.19
N LYS A 321 -13.32 -1.42 -3.56
CA LYS A 321 -13.28 -1.82 -2.15
C LYS A 321 -12.18 -1.08 -1.43
N LEU A 322 -12.47 -0.58 -0.22
CA LEU A 322 -11.47 -0.02 0.69
C LEU A 322 -10.64 -1.15 1.29
N ILE A 323 -9.32 -1.11 1.11
CA ILE A 323 -8.37 -2.12 1.61
C ILE A 323 -7.37 -1.57 2.63
N ASP A 324 -7.33 -0.26 2.82
CA ASP A 324 -6.42 0.36 3.77
C ASP A 324 -6.87 0.12 5.20
N SER A 325 -6.12 -0.67 5.96
CA SER A 325 -6.44 -1.05 7.34
C SER A 325 -6.59 0.16 8.26
N PHE A 326 -5.70 1.17 8.11
CA PHE A 326 -5.75 2.38 8.92
C PHE A 326 -7.05 3.16 8.67
N CYS A 327 -7.42 3.37 7.41
CA CYS A 327 -8.68 4.05 7.07
C CYS A 327 -9.89 3.26 7.56
N TRP A 328 -9.88 1.93 7.40
CA TRP A 328 -10.96 1.06 7.87
C TRP A 328 -11.16 1.16 9.38
N PHE A 329 -10.07 1.07 10.15
CA PHE A 329 -10.11 1.23 11.62
C PHE A 329 -10.54 2.64 12.02
N TRP A 330 -9.98 3.67 11.39
CA TRP A 330 -10.30 5.07 11.67
C TRP A 330 -11.79 5.37 11.50
N LEU A 331 -12.36 5.00 10.36
CA LEU A 331 -13.76 5.24 10.03
C LEU A 331 -14.72 4.48 10.97
N HIS A 332 -14.31 3.29 11.40
CA HIS A 332 -15.17 2.46 12.25
C HIS A 332 -15.16 2.90 13.73
N PHE A 333 -14.00 3.22 14.28
CA PHE A 333 -13.86 3.49 15.71
C PHE A 333 -13.59 4.96 16.03
N LYS A 334 -12.78 5.67 15.28
CA LYS A 334 -12.39 7.03 15.61
C LYS A 334 -13.41 8.05 15.13
N GLU A 335 -13.79 8.02 13.89
CA GLU A 335 -14.73 9.01 13.30
C GLU A 335 -16.16 8.82 13.81
N LYS A 336 -16.69 7.59 13.79
CA LYS A 336 -18.09 7.32 14.21
C LYS A 336 -18.34 7.49 15.71
N LYS A 337 -17.34 7.15 16.52
CA LYS A 337 -17.52 7.17 17.99
C LYS A 337 -17.00 8.44 18.65
N ALA A 338 -16.40 9.37 17.87
CA ALA A 338 -16.02 10.75 18.21
C ALA A 338 -15.40 10.93 19.61
N VAL A 339 -14.59 9.96 20.07
CA VAL A 339 -14.31 9.88 21.48
C VAL A 339 -12.91 10.35 21.78
N ASN A 340 -12.80 11.47 22.50
CA ASN A 340 -11.64 11.83 23.32
C ASN A 340 -11.74 11.11 24.68
N GLN A 341 -11.93 9.79 24.65
CA GLN A 341 -12.02 8.95 25.84
C GLN A 341 -10.70 8.22 25.99
N THR A 342 -9.90 8.62 26.97
CA THR A 342 -8.73 7.86 27.40
C THR A 342 -9.12 6.41 27.70
N ASP A 343 -8.24 5.48 27.35
CA ASP A 343 -8.44 4.03 27.57
C ASP A 343 -9.65 3.42 26.82
N TYR A 344 -10.13 4.08 25.77
CA TYR A 344 -11.27 3.61 24.98
C TYR A 344 -11.08 2.18 24.48
N TRP A 345 -9.94 1.90 23.83
CA TRP A 345 -9.70 0.59 23.22
C TRP A 345 -9.58 -0.51 24.27
N GLN A 346 -8.93 -0.24 25.40
CA GLN A 346 -8.79 -1.18 26.51
C GLN A 346 -10.16 -1.57 27.10
N GLN A 347 -11.08 -0.62 27.22
CA GLN A 347 -12.40 -0.84 27.79
C GLN A 347 -13.32 -1.65 26.86
N HIS A 348 -13.16 -1.51 25.52
CA HIS A 348 -14.09 -2.09 24.54
C HIS A 348 -13.57 -3.37 23.86
N LEU A 349 -12.39 -3.88 24.23
CA LEU A 349 -11.73 -5.04 23.61
C LEU A 349 -12.61 -6.31 23.49
N LYS A 350 -13.58 -6.49 24.39
CA LYS A 350 -14.44 -7.66 24.49
C LYS A 350 -15.82 -7.46 23.90
N GLU A 351 -16.10 -6.28 23.37
CA GLU A 351 -17.41 -6.00 22.78
C GLU A 351 -17.62 -6.77 21.46
N GLY A 352 -18.87 -7.10 21.18
CA GLY A 352 -19.25 -7.82 19.96
C GLY A 352 -18.92 -7.06 18.68
N ASP A 353 -18.98 -5.73 18.74
CA ASP A 353 -18.62 -4.84 17.62
C ASP A 353 -17.12 -4.97 17.25
N VAL A 354 -16.24 -4.98 18.26
CA VAL A 354 -14.79 -5.20 18.04
C VAL A 354 -14.51 -6.62 17.52
N ALA A 355 -15.25 -7.61 18.02
CA ALA A 355 -15.11 -8.99 17.55
C ALA A 355 -15.54 -9.13 16.08
N SER A 356 -16.67 -8.53 15.71
CA SER A 356 -17.17 -8.51 14.33
C SER A 356 -16.23 -7.76 13.39
N TRP A 357 -15.74 -6.59 13.81
CA TRP A 357 -14.75 -5.82 13.05
C TRP A 357 -13.45 -6.61 12.82
N ARG A 358 -12.94 -7.34 13.84
CA ARG A 358 -11.73 -8.17 13.68
C ARG A 358 -11.92 -9.28 12.65
N GLY A 359 -13.09 -9.91 12.58
CA GLY A 359 -13.39 -10.89 11.55
C GLY A 359 -13.21 -10.31 10.15
N ILE A 360 -13.86 -9.19 9.88
CA ILE A 360 -13.78 -8.48 8.59
C ILE A 360 -12.35 -7.97 8.31
N ALA A 361 -11.68 -7.39 9.32
CA ALA A 361 -10.33 -6.89 9.15
C ALA A 361 -9.32 -8.01 8.86
N PHE A 362 -9.57 -9.24 9.37
CA PHE A 362 -8.74 -10.40 9.06
C PHE A 362 -8.87 -10.84 7.59
N GLU A 363 -10.06 -10.74 7.01
CA GLU A 363 -10.25 -10.99 5.58
C GLU A 363 -9.35 -10.06 4.74
N GLU A 364 -9.24 -8.76 5.09
CA GLU A 364 -8.32 -7.85 4.43
C GLU A 364 -6.84 -8.23 4.62
N VAL A 365 -6.46 -8.68 5.81
CA VAL A 365 -5.10 -9.20 6.05
C VAL A 365 -4.82 -10.38 5.13
N CYS A 366 -5.74 -11.32 5.00
CA CYS A 366 -5.61 -12.48 4.12
C CYS A 366 -5.48 -12.07 2.64
N LEU A 367 -6.29 -11.10 2.19
CA LEU A 367 -6.22 -10.57 0.83
C LEU A 367 -4.89 -9.88 0.52
N GLN A 368 -4.28 -9.24 1.52
CA GLN A 368 -2.94 -8.66 1.39
C GLN A 368 -1.81 -9.69 1.47
N HIS A 369 -2.11 -10.92 1.91
CA HIS A 369 -1.17 -12.04 2.06
C HIS A 369 -1.51 -13.24 1.17
N ILE A 370 -2.14 -13.01 0.02
CA ILE A 370 -2.53 -14.08 -0.92
C ILE A 370 -1.33 -14.91 -1.38
N SER A 371 -0.17 -14.30 -1.55
CA SER A 371 1.06 -15.01 -1.93
C SER A 371 1.46 -16.06 -0.88
N GLN A 372 1.33 -15.74 0.40
CA GLN A 372 1.59 -16.65 1.52
C GLN A 372 0.55 -17.77 1.55
N ILE A 373 -0.73 -17.44 1.36
CA ILE A 373 -1.81 -18.44 1.27
C ILE A 373 -1.54 -19.41 0.12
N LYS A 374 -1.20 -18.91 -1.07
CA LYS A 374 -0.88 -19.74 -2.24
C LYS A 374 0.37 -20.61 -2.01
N TYR A 375 1.35 -20.07 -1.29
CA TYR A 375 2.54 -20.83 -0.92
C TYR A 375 2.21 -21.97 0.04
N ALA A 376 1.44 -21.72 1.10
CA ALA A 376 0.98 -22.73 2.06
C ALA A 376 0.14 -23.84 1.40
N LEU A 377 -0.65 -23.49 0.40
CA LEU A 377 -1.45 -24.45 -0.39
C LEU A 377 -0.65 -25.16 -1.49
N HIS A 378 0.65 -24.87 -1.65
CA HIS A 378 1.52 -25.39 -2.72
C HIS A 378 1.02 -25.10 -4.14
N ILE A 379 0.31 -23.99 -4.34
CA ILE A 379 -0.22 -23.56 -5.63
C ILE A 379 0.45 -22.28 -6.19
N GLY A 380 1.56 -21.85 -5.59
CA GLY A 380 2.27 -20.63 -5.98
C GLY A 380 2.76 -20.60 -7.43
N ALA A 381 3.00 -21.75 -8.04
CA ALA A 381 3.43 -21.87 -9.43
C ALA A 381 2.25 -21.93 -10.43
N VAL A 382 1.01 -22.12 -9.96
CA VAL A 382 -0.18 -22.19 -10.81
C VAL A 382 -0.69 -20.78 -11.06
N SER A 383 -0.90 -20.44 -12.34
CA SER A 383 -1.57 -19.17 -12.69
C SER A 383 -2.97 -19.16 -12.11
N SER A 384 -3.35 -18.07 -11.46
CA SER A 384 -4.66 -17.95 -10.82
C SER A 384 -5.16 -16.51 -10.86
N GLN A 385 -6.46 -16.37 -10.77
CA GLN A 385 -7.15 -15.09 -10.60
C GLN A 385 -7.86 -15.09 -9.25
N GLU A 386 -7.58 -14.08 -8.45
CA GLU A 386 -8.21 -13.88 -7.16
C GLU A 386 -9.45 -12.99 -7.30
N SER A 387 -10.54 -13.40 -6.66
CA SER A 387 -11.81 -12.70 -6.70
C SER A 387 -12.61 -12.93 -5.41
N SER A 388 -13.69 -12.22 -5.25
CA SER A 388 -14.73 -12.50 -4.25
C SER A 388 -16.07 -12.75 -4.95
N LEU A 389 -17.04 -13.27 -4.24
CA LEU A 389 -18.38 -13.46 -4.77
C LEU A 389 -19.42 -12.93 -3.80
N ILE A 390 -20.32 -12.10 -4.32
CA ILE A 390 -21.49 -11.65 -3.59
C ILE A 390 -22.70 -11.85 -4.48
N VAL A 391 -23.60 -12.70 -4.03
CA VAL A 391 -24.90 -12.90 -4.65
C VAL A 391 -25.94 -12.32 -3.68
N LYS A 392 -26.69 -11.33 -4.14
CA LYS A 392 -27.82 -10.80 -3.34
C LYS A 392 -28.89 -11.88 -3.22
N GLY A 393 -29.41 -12.05 -2.01
CA GLY A 393 -30.58 -12.90 -1.80
C GLY A 393 -31.79 -12.41 -2.60
N SER A 394 -32.63 -13.35 -3.00
CA SER A 394 -33.93 -13.12 -3.61
C SER A 394 -35.01 -13.73 -2.73
N GLU A 395 -36.30 -13.59 -3.11
CA GLU A 395 -37.40 -14.25 -2.40
C GLU A 395 -37.29 -15.79 -2.45
N GLU A 396 -36.52 -16.34 -3.41
CA GLU A 396 -36.38 -17.77 -3.64
C GLU A 396 -35.05 -18.37 -3.21
N ALA A 397 -34.02 -17.52 -2.90
CA ALA A 397 -32.68 -17.99 -2.52
C ALA A 397 -31.98 -17.04 -1.55
N ASP A 398 -31.35 -17.61 -0.53
CA ASP A 398 -30.51 -16.87 0.40
C ASP A 398 -29.31 -16.20 -0.30
N GLY A 399 -28.91 -15.01 0.16
CA GLY A 399 -27.71 -14.35 -0.32
C GLY A 399 -26.46 -15.17 0.02
N MET A 400 -25.47 -15.10 -0.87
CA MET A 400 -24.18 -15.77 -0.70
C MET A 400 -23.04 -14.76 -0.74
N GLN A 401 -22.15 -14.83 0.24
CA GLN A 401 -20.90 -14.09 0.25
C GLN A 401 -19.74 -15.06 0.41
N ILE A 402 -18.73 -14.93 -0.43
CA ILE A 402 -17.45 -15.64 -0.35
C ILE A 402 -16.34 -14.60 -0.44
N ASP A 403 -15.48 -14.56 0.56
CA ASP A 403 -14.52 -13.49 0.75
C ASP A 403 -13.33 -13.60 -0.18
N LEU A 404 -12.89 -14.83 -0.49
CA LEU A 404 -11.81 -15.10 -1.43
C LEU A 404 -12.06 -16.39 -2.20
N LEU A 405 -11.98 -16.28 -3.53
CA LEU A 405 -11.91 -17.37 -4.48
C LEU A 405 -10.58 -17.27 -5.22
N ILE A 406 -9.80 -18.35 -5.24
CA ILE A 406 -8.58 -18.47 -6.04
C ILE A 406 -8.91 -19.39 -7.22
N ASP A 407 -9.22 -18.79 -8.37
CA ASP A 407 -9.55 -19.48 -9.61
C ASP A 407 -8.26 -19.84 -10.36
N ARG A 408 -7.96 -21.13 -10.44
CA ARG A 408 -6.70 -21.67 -10.92
C ARG A 408 -6.80 -22.10 -12.38
N ALA A 409 -5.69 -22.02 -13.09
CA ALA A 409 -5.61 -22.45 -14.50
C ALA A 409 -5.70 -23.97 -14.69
N ASP A 410 -5.66 -24.76 -13.62
CA ASP A 410 -5.84 -26.23 -13.61
C ASP A 410 -7.27 -26.65 -13.28
N ASP A 411 -8.25 -25.81 -13.58
CA ASP A 411 -9.68 -26.00 -13.40
C ASP A 411 -10.12 -26.26 -11.94
N ALA A 412 -9.28 -25.93 -10.97
CA ALA A 412 -9.64 -25.96 -9.56
C ALA A 412 -9.84 -24.54 -9.02
N VAL A 413 -10.78 -24.40 -8.08
CA VAL A 413 -11.08 -23.12 -7.38
C VAL A 413 -10.98 -23.36 -5.88
N ASN A 414 -10.04 -22.69 -5.21
CA ASN A 414 -10.04 -22.68 -3.75
C ASN A 414 -11.08 -21.67 -3.25
N VAL A 415 -12.05 -22.16 -2.49
CA VAL A 415 -13.08 -21.37 -1.82
C VAL A 415 -12.61 -21.12 -0.40
N CYS A 416 -12.05 -19.93 -0.14
CA CYS A 416 -11.43 -19.64 1.15
C CYS A 416 -12.47 -19.09 2.14
N GLU A 417 -12.61 -19.77 3.27
CA GLU A 417 -13.41 -19.36 4.41
C GLU A 417 -12.48 -18.84 5.51
N MET A 418 -12.56 -17.56 5.82
CA MET A 418 -11.62 -16.87 6.71
C MET A 418 -12.21 -16.73 8.11
N LYS A 419 -11.45 -17.08 9.15
CA LYS A 419 -11.92 -17.04 10.55
C LYS A 419 -10.85 -16.47 11.48
N PHE A 420 -11.25 -15.49 12.30
CA PHE A 420 -10.39 -14.89 13.32
C PHE A 420 -11.02 -15.03 14.71
N TYR A 421 -10.63 -16.06 15.42
CA TYR A 421 -11.15 -16.39 16.75
C TYR A 421 -10.02 -16.53 17.77
N LYS A 422 -10.31 -16.23 19.03
CA LYS A 422 -9.34 -16.40 20.11
C LYS A 422 -9.11 -17.86 20.50
N ALA A 423 -10.10 -18.72 20.29
CA ALA A 423 -10.07 -20.15 20.55
C ALA A 423 -10.01 -20.95 19.24
N PRO A 424 -9.56 -22.20 19.24
CA PRO A 424 -9.64 -23.08 18.08
C PRO A 424 -11.05 -23.12 17.49
N TYR A 425 -11.14 -23.09 16.16
CA TYR A 425 -12.42 -23.02 15.47
C TYR A 425 -13.01 -24.42 15.24
N ALA A 426 -14.23 -24.63 15.71
CA ALA A 426 -14.98 -25.89 15.49
C ALA A 426 -16.15 -25.61 14.51
N VAL A 427 -16.23 -26.38 13.43
CA VAL A 427 -17.33 -26.31 12.49
C VAL A 427 -18.58 -26.88 13.13
N THR A 428 -19.67 -26.12 13.13
CA THR A 428 -20.98 -26.59 13.57
C THR A 428 -21.73 -27.26 12.44
N LYS A 429 -22.67 -28.18 12.75
CA LYS A 429 -23.54 -28.84 11.77
C LYS A 429 -24.26 -27.86 10.86
N GLY A 430 -24.86 -26.84 11.44
CA GLY A 430 -25.61 -25.81 10.68
C GLY A 430 -24.70 -25.03 9.73
N TYR A 431 -23.48 -24.71 10.17
CA TYR A 431 -22.54 -23.99 9.32
C TYR A 431 -21.99 -24.87 8.19
N ALA A 432 -21.72 -26.14 8.45
CA ALA A 432 -21.33 -27.11 7.42
C ALA A 432 -22.41 -27.22 6.32
N GLN A 433 -23.69 -27.20 6.71
CA GLN A 433 -24.80 -27.20 5.74
C GLN A 433 -24.79 -25.95 4.86
N VAL A 434 -24.56 -24.76 5.44
CA VAL A 434 -24.42 -23.49 4.68
C VAL A 434 -23.25 -23.57 3.70
N LEU A 435 -22.09 -24.07 4.13
CA LEU A 435 -20.92 -24.21 3.26
C LEU A 435 -21.17 -25.20 2.12
N ASN A 436 -21.82 -26.34 2.40
CA ASN A 436 -22.20 -27.31 1.36
C ASN A 436 -23.15 -26.70 0.33
N SER A 437 -24.17 -25.96 0.76
CA SER A 437 -25.11 -25.30 -0.15
C SER A 437 -24.39 -24.26 -1.03
N ARG A 438 -23.41 -23.53 -0.48
CA ARG A 438 -22.57 -22.60 -1.26
C ARG A 438 -21.73 -23.32 -2.31
N LEU A 439 -21.08 -24.42 -1.95
CA LEU A 439 -20.30 -25.24 -2.90
C LEU A 439 -21.17 -25.77 -4.02
N GLN A 440 -22.32 -26.38 -3.68
CA GLN A 440 -23.27 -26.89 -4.67
C GLN A 440 -23.73 -25.81 -5.66
N ALA A 441 -24.06 -24.62 -5.17
CA ALA A 441 -24.45 -23.51 -6.03
C ALA A 441 -23.34 -23.03 -6.97
N LEU A 442 -22.07 -23.15 -6.55
CA LEU A 442 -20.91 -22.85 -7.40
C LEU A 442 -20.69 -23.92 -8.46
N GLU A 443 -20.79 -25.20 -8.10
CA GLU A 443 -20.62 -26.38 -8.97
C GLU A 443 -21.69 -26.43 -10.06
N GLU A 444 -22.95 -26.18 -9.71
CA GLU A 444 -24.06 -26.13 -10.65
C GLU A 444 -23.87 -25.06 -11.74
N LYS A 445 -23.30 -23.90 -11.36
CA LYS A 445 -23.04 -22.80 -12.31
C LYS A 445 -21.75 -23.01 -13.12
N ASN A 446 -20.83 -23.81 -12.63
CA ASN A 446 -19.51 -24.00 -13.24
C ASN A 446 -19.11 -25.47 -13.27
N PRO A 447 -19.82 -26.33 -14.04
CA PRO A 447 -19.64 -27.79 -13.99
C PRO A 447 -18.27 -28.30 -14.49
N ALA A 448 -17.49 -27.45 -15.15
CA ALA A 448 -16.14 -27.76 -15.60
C ALA A 448 -15.07 -27.53 -14.52
N LYS A 449 -15.42 -26.95 -13.35
CA LYS A 449 -14.46 -26.61 -12.29
C LYS A 449 -14.66 -27.46 -11.05
N THR A 450 -13.56 -27.72 -10.33
CA THR A 450 -13.56 -28.40 -9.05
C THR A 450 -13.42 -27.38 -7.92
N PHE A 451 -14.39 -27.31 -7.01
CA PHE A 451 -14.37 -26.38 -5.89
C PHE A 451 -13.82 -27.04 -4.64
N LEU A 452 -12.78 -26.44 -4.04
CA LEU A 452 -12.05 -26.95 -2.89
C LEU A 452 -12.21 -25.98 -1.71
N LEU A 453 -13.04 -26.33 -0.73
CA LEU A 453 -13.18 -25.50 0.45
C LEU A 453 -11.88 -25.47 1.24
N THR A 454 -11.39 -24.27 1.53
CA THR A 454 -10.12 -24.01 2.20
C THR A 454 -10.37 -23.17 3.45
N TYR A 455 -9.93 -23.67 4.60
CA TYR A 455 -9.94 -22.89 5.84
C TYR A 455 -8.73 -21.96 5.91
N VAL A 456 -8.95 -20.70 6.26
CA VAL A 456 -7.87 -19.75 6.55
C VAL A 456 -8.14 -19.13 7.92
N GLY A 457 -7.31 -19.41 8.92
CA GLY A 457 -7.61 -18.96 10.26
C GLY A 457 -6.40 -18.68 11.14
N ASN A 458 -6.62 -17.85 12.16
CA ASN A 458 -5.59 -17.55 13.16
C ASN A 458 -5.40 -18.66 14.21
N SER A 459 -6.21 -19.69 14.18
CA SER A 459 -6.16 -20.86 15.05
C SER A 459 -6.38 -22.11 14.23
N GLU A 460 -5.97 -23.24 14.78
CA GLU A 460 -6.21 -24.54 14.17
C GLU A 460 -7.71 -24.85 14.05
N LEU A 461 -8.06 -25.56 12.99
CA LEU A 461 -9.38 -26.13 12.82
C LEU A 461 -9.53 -27.33 13.73
N VAL A 462 -10.55 -27.35 14.59
CA VAL A 462 -10.86 -28.50 15.45
C VAL A 462 -11.37 -29.64 14.59
N SER A 463 -10.71 -30.82 14.68
CA SER A 463 -11.18 -32.02 14.00
C SER A 463 -12.48 -32.51 14.64
N ASN A 464 -13.54 -32.57 13.84
CA ASN A 464 -14.85 -33.14 14.20
C ASN A 464 -15.53 -33.71 12.94
N GLU A 465 -16.71 -34.30 13.09
CA GLU A 465 -17.48 -34.91 11.98
C GLU A 465 -17.84 -33.93 10.84
N TYR A 466 -17.72 -32.59 11.04
CA TYR A 466 -18.05 -31.58 10.06
C TYR A 466 -16.80 -30.88 9.48
N SER A 467 -15.62 -31.10 10.07
CA SER A 467 -14.39 -30.44 9.63
C SER A 467 -13.88 -30.96 8.28
N ASP A 468 -14.22 -32.21 7.93
CA ASP A 468 -13.76 -32.88 6.70
C ASP A 468 -14.28 -32.25 5.41
N ILE A 469 -15.21 -31.28 5.51
CA ILE A 469 -15.65 -30.48 4.39
C ILE A 469 -14.49 -29.60 3.87
N PHE A 470 -13.54 -29.19 4.74
CA PHE A 470 -12.36 -28.45 4.33
C PHE A 470 -11.31 -29.41 3.79
N ARG A 471 -10.85 -29.15 2.57
CA ARG A 471 -9.82 -29.93 1.88
C ARG A 471 -8.40 -29.46 2.16
N ALA A 472 -8.26 -28.21 2.63
CA ALA A 472 -7.00 -27.61 3.01
C ALA A 472 -7.20 -26.60 4.13
N SER A 473 -6.14 -26.34 4.89
CA SER A 473 -6.14 -25.32 5.93
C SER A 473 -4.84 -24.50 5.84
N VAL A 474 -4.98 -23.19 6.05
CA VAL A 474 -3.89 -22.23 6.19
C VAL A 474 -4.00 -21.60 7.56
N THR A 475 -2.94 -21.65 8.32
CA THR A 475 -2.88 -21.11 9.69
C THR A 475 -2.30 -19.72 9.71
N LEU A 476 -2.39 -19.04 10.86
CA LEU A 476 -1.77 -17.74 11.03
C LEU A 476 -0.25 -17.80 10.80
N ASP A 477 0.40 -18.88 11.22
CA ASP A 477 1.86 -19.03 11.07
C ASP A 477 2.29 -19.09 9.60
N ASP A 478 1.44 -19.61 8.72
CA ASP A 478 1.67 -19.64 7.28
C ASP A 478 1.63 -18.23 6.64
N LEU A 479 1.00 -17.26 7.28
CA LEU A 479 0.99 -15.86 6.80
C LEU A 479 2.27 -15.10 7.18
N PHE A 480 3.12 -15.68 8.05
CA PHE A 480 4.39 -15.10 8.52
C PHE A 480 5.63 -15.69 7.82
N ILE A 481 5.49 -16.14 6.59
CA ILE A 481 6.58 -16.70 5.78
C ILE A 481 7.10 -15.70 4.75
#